data_342d0752ced3cca0e02a2c22bb9389ef
#
_entry.id   342d0752ced3cca0e02a2c22bb9389ef
#
_cell.length_a   1.000
_cell.length_b   1.000
_cell.length_c   1.000
_cell.angle_alpha   90.00
_cell.angle_beta   90.00
_cell.angle_gamma   90.00
#
_symmetry.space_group_name_H-M   'P 1'
#
loop_
_entity.id
_entity.type
_entity.pdbx_description
1 polymer ?
#
loop_
_entity_poly.entity_id
_entity_poly.type
_entity_poly.pdbx_seq_one_letter_code
_entity_poly.pdbx_strand_id
1 'polypeptide(L)'
;NFIASLLGGLIAFLLGRWLFRESIQRSIMNDQRLRNIETALTVDAMKISVLVRLSPLIPDEWLNYLMSATPVSLRVYMVSNCSGIVYSLAYAYYGHALGRFALNSSGMDSMNSTPLGNAMLVLGIIASIFATVLVTRASMKALQDAIPEE
;
A
#
# COMPACT_ATOMS: atom_id res chain seq x y z
N ASN A 1 10.48 -9.39 3.93
CA ASN A 1 9.65 -8.24 4.37
C ASN A 1 8.14 -8.43 4.09
N PHE A 2 7.72 -8.91 2.89
CA PHE A 2 6.30 -9.04 2.55
C PHE A 2 5.52 -9.97 3.51
N ILE A 3 6.07 -11.15 3.83
CA ILE A 3 5.43 -12.09 4.78
C ILE A 3 5.30 -11.46 6.18
N ALA A 4 6.33 -10.75 6.64
CA ALA A 4 6.29 -10.06 7.92
C ALA A 4 5.22 -8.96 7.94
N SER A 5 5.07 -8.22 6.84
CA SER A 5 4.01 -7.22 6.67
C SER A 5 2.61 -7.86 6.70
N LEU A 6 2.43 -9.00 6.03
CA LEU A 6 1.16 -9.75 6.07
C LEU A 6 0.80 -10.21 7.48
N LEU A 7 1.77 -10.76 8.23
CA LEU A 7 1.56 -11.22 9.59
C LEU A 7 1.29 -10.05 10.54
N GLY A 8 2.06 -8.96 10.43
CA GLY A 8 1.85 -7.75 11.21
C GLY A 8 0.48 -7.14 10.95
N GLY A 9 0.08 -7.05 9.68
CA GLY A 9 -1.25 -6.58 9.28
C GLY A 9 -2.37 -7.46 9.83
N LEU A 10 -2.21 -8.78 9.78
CA LEU A 10 -3.18 -9.73 10.36
C LEU A 10 -3.34 -9.51 11.87
N ILE A 11 -2.23 -9.38 12.59
CA ILE A 11 -2.25 -9.12 14.03
C ILE A 11 -2.94 -7.77 14.30
N ALA A 12 -2.59 -6.71 13.58
CA ALA A 12 -3.19 -5.39 13.71
C ALA A 12 -4.71 -5.43 13.44
N PHE A 13 -5.14 -6.14 12.39
CA PHE A 13 -6.55 -6.34 12.07
C PHE A 13 -7.32 -7.06 13.18
N LEU A 14 -6.76 -8.15 13.72
CA LEU A 14 -7.39 -8.91 14.79
C LEU A 14 -7.45 -8.09 16.09
N LEU A 15 -6.36 -7.43 16.48
CA LEU A 15 -6.33 -6.56 17.65
C LEU A 15 -7.31 -5.40 17.50
N GLY A 16 -7.36 -4.77 16.33
CA GLY A 16 -8.32 -3.71 16.03
C GLY A 16 -9.76 -4.18 16.16
N ARG A 17 -10.06 -5.39 15.67
CA ARG A 17 -11.42 -5.96 15.71
C ARG A 17 -11.86 -6.34 17.14
N TRP A 18 -10.94 -6.79 17.97
CA TRP A 18 -11.28 -7.32 19.30
C TRP A 18 -11.14 -6.27 20.40
N LEU A 19 -10.10 -5.42 20.35
CA LEU A 19 -9.77 -4.51 21.43
C LEU A 19 -10.16 -3.05 21.15
N PHE A 20 -10.03 -2.60 19.90
CA PHE A 20 -10.11 -1.18 19.57
C PHE A 20 -11.31 -0.79 18.69
N ARG A 21 -12.24 -1.72 18.44
CA ARG A 21 -13.36 -1.52 17.53
C ARG A 21 -14.15 -0.24 17.81
N GLU A 22 -14.50 -0.01 19.06
CA GLU A 22 -15.30 1.17 19.45
C GLU A 22 -14.53 2.49 19.25
N SER A 23 -13.23 2.50 19.59
CA SER A 23 -12.40 3.69 19.43
C SER A 23 -12.19 4.02 17.95
N ILE A 24 -12.00 3.01 17.11
CA ILE A 24 -11.84 3.17 15.66
C ILE A 24 -13.14 3.64 15.04
N GLN A 25 -14.29 3.08 15.43
CA GLN A 25 -15.59 3.52 14.94
C GLN A 25 -15.87 5.00 15.28
N ARG A 26 -15.50 5.46 16.48
CA ARG A 26 -15.61 6.88 16.83
C ARG A 26 -14.74 7.75 15.90
N SER A 27 -13.53 7.29 15.55
CA SER A 27 -12.68 8.01 14.60
C SER A 27 -13.28 8.05 13.19
N ILE A 28 -13.89 6.96 12.74
CA ILE A 28 -14.60 6.90 11.45
C ILE A 28 -15.77 7.90 11.44
N MET A 29 -16.54 7.95 12.51
CA MET A 29 -17.69 8.86 12.61
C MET A 29 -17.30 10.33 12.59
N ASN A 30 -16.09 10.68 12.98
CA ASN A 30 -15.60 12.06 13.02
C ASN A 30 -14.98 12.53 11.70
N ASP A 31 -14.71 11.63 10.75
CA ASP A 31 -14.09 11.95 9.46
C ASP A 31 -14.98 11.50 8.31
N GLN A 32 -15.48 12.47 7.51
CA GLN A 32 -16.34 12.21 6.36
C GLN A 32 -15.71 11.28 5.34
N ARG A 33 -14.38 11.39 5.10
CA ARG A 33 -13.68 10.54 4.15
C ARG A 33 -13.67 9.08 4.60
N LEU A 34 -13.46 8.84 5.90
CA LEU A 34 -13.49 7.49 6.47
C LEU A 34 -14.90 6.88 6.40
N ARG A 35 -15.93 7.68 6.65
CA ARG A 35 -17.34 7.23 6.50
C ARG A 35 -17.67 6.85 5.06
N ASN A 36 -17.26 7.66 4.09
CA ASN A 36 -17.52 7.35 2.68
C ASN A 36 -16.82 6.05 2.26
N ILE A 37 -15.59 5.81 2.74
CA ILE A 37 -14.89 4.54 2.50
C ILE A 37 -15.61 3.38 3.19
N GLU A 38 -16.06 3.54 4.43
CA GLU A 38 -16.83 2.51 5.14
C GLU A 38 -18.12 2.16 4.37
N THR A 39 -18.85 3.16 3.90
CA THR A 39 -20.06 2.97 3.08
C THR A 39 -19.73 2.22 1.78
N ALA A 40 -18.68 2.63 1.08
CA ALA A 40 -18.24 1.96 -0.14
C ALA A 40 -17.83 0.49 0.10
N LEU A 41 -17.21 0.19 1.25
CA LEU A 41 -16.87 -1.18 1.67
C LEU A 41 -18.09 -2.08 1.91
N THR A 42 -19.26 -1.51 2.20
CA THR A 42 -20.51 -2.30 2.31
C THR A 42 -21.05 -2.72 0.95
N VAL A 43 -20.75 -1.96 -0.12
CA VAL A 43 -21.22 -2.23 -1.49
C VAL A 43 -20.30 -3.24 -2.19
N ASP A 44 -18.98 -2.99 -2.20
CA ASP A 44 -18.01 -3.88 -2.83
C ASP A 44 -16.72 -3.93 -1.99
N ALA A 45 -16.76 -4.75 -0.95
CA ALA A 45 -15.67 -4.89 0.00
C ALA A 45 -14.33 -5.24 -0.66
N MET A 46 -14.31 -6.14 -1.66
CA MET A 46 -13.06 -6.59 -2.27
C MET A 46 -12.43 -5.49 -3.12
N LYS A 47 -13.20 -4.90 -4.03
CA LYS A 47 -12.73 -3.85 -4.94
C LYS A 47 -12.24 -2.64 -4.15
N ILE A 48 -13.06 -2.15 -3.22
CA ILE A 48 -12.71 -0.96 -2.43
C ILE A 48 -11.50 -1.23 -1.53
N SER A 49 -11.41 -2.40 -0.89
CA SER A 49 -10.24 -2.76 -0.07
C SER A 49 -8.93 -2.73 -0.87
N VAL A 50 -8.92 -3.24 -2.10
CA VAL A 50 -7.75 -3.22 -2.97
C VAL A 50 -7.44 -1.78 -3.42
N LEU A 51 -8.45 -1.02 -3.85
CA LEU A 51 -8.26 0.35 -4.33
C LEU A 51 -7.72 1.28 -3.23
N VAL A 52 -8.26 1.19 -2.02
CA VAL A 52 -7.79 2.00 -0.89
C VAL A 52 -6.33 1.66 -0.54
N ARG A 53 -5.92 0.38 -0.62
CA ARG A 53 -4.52 -0.03 -0.41
C ARG A 53 -3.58 0.46 -1.49
N LEU A 54 -4.02 0.49 -2.75
CA LEU A 54 -3.22 1.01 -3.86
C LEU A 54 -3.23 2.55 -3.93
N SER A 55 -4.10 3.19 -3.17
CA SER A 55 -4.19 4.65 -3.08
C SER A 55 -3.40 5.15 -1.86
N PRO A 56 -2.63 6.23 -1.97
CA PRO A 56 -1.90 6.83 -0.84
C PRO A 56 -2.79 7.68 0.07
N LEU A 57 -4.12 7.51 0.04
CA LEU A 57 -5.07 8.30 0.83
C LEU A 57 -4.92 8.04 2.33
N ILE A 58 -4.65 6.80 2.70
CA ILE A 58 -4.53 6.37 4.10
C ILE A 58 -3.24 5.56 4.25
N PRO A 59 -2.40 5.85 5.26
CA PRO A 59 -1.24 5.01 5.58
C PRO A 59 -1.67 3.56 5.85
N ASP A 60 -0.88 2.57 5.39
CA ASP A 60 -1.25 1.14 5.45
C ASP A 60 -1.48 0.65 6.89
N GLU A 61 -0.73 1.21 7.85
CA GLU A 61 -0.91 0.91 9.26
C GLU A 61 -2.31 1.30 9.76
N TRP A 62 -2.78 2.50 9.43
CA TRP A 62 -4.12 2.96 9.79
C TRP A 62 -5.20 2.18 9.05
N LEU A 63 -4.94 1.79 7.82
CA LEU A 63 -5.87 1.02 7.00
C LEU A 63 -6.16 -0.36 7.60
N ASN A 64 -5.17 -1.01 8.20
CA ASN A 64 -5.35 -2.29 8.88
C ASN A 64 -6.33 -2.17 10.05
N TYR A 65 -6.21 -1.10 10.85
CA TYR A 65 -7.16 -0.83 11.95
C TYR A 65 -8.54 -0.40 11.42
N LEU A 66 -8.59 0.49 10.42
CA LEU A 66 -9.84 0.94 9.81
C LEU A 66 -10.66 -0.27 9.32
N MET A 67 -10.04 -1.16 8.53
CA MET A 67 -10.71 -2.36 8.02
C MET A 67 -11.17 -3.30 9.13
N SER A 68 -10.49 -3.31 10.27
CA SER A 68 -10.88 -4.14 11.40
C SER A 68 -12.23 -3.73 12.02
N ALA A 69 -12.56 -2.42 11.97
CA ALA A 69 -13.81 -1.88 12.49
C ALA A 69 -14.96 -1.94 11.49
N THR A 70 -14.67 -2.18 10.21
CA THR A 70 -15.66 -2.27 9.13
C THR A 70 -16.23 -3.69 8.98
N PRO A 71 -17.31 -3.91 8.22
CA PRO A 71 -17.91 -5.23 8.00
C PRO A 71 -17.05 -6.15 7.08
N VAL A 72 -15.84 -5.76 6.72
CA VAL A 72 -14.93 -6.52 5.86
C VAL A 72 -14.60 -7.86 6.50
N SER A 73 -14.78 -8.96 5.77
CA SER A 73 -14.40 -10.29 6.24
C SER A 73 -12.88 -10.47 6.27
N LEU A 74 -12.39 -11.38 7.13
CA LEU A 74 -10.96 -11.69 7.20
C LEU A 74 -10.40 -12.16 5.85
N ARG A 75 -11.20 -12.90 5.07
CA ARG A 75 -10.78 -13.39 3.73
C ARG A 75 -10.56 -12.21 2.77
N VAL A 76 -11.52 -11.28 2.70
CA VAL A 76 -11.39 -10.08 1.86
C VAL A 76 -10.20 -9.25 2.30
N TYR A 77 -10.02 -9.06 3.62
CA TYR A 77 -8.86 -8.38 4.17
C TYR A 77 -7.54 -9.02 3.73
N MET A 78 -7.38 -10.34 3.90
CA MET A 78 -6.14 -11.05 3.54
C MET A 78 -5.84 -10.98 2.03
N VAL A 79 -6.85 -11.19 1.18
CA VAL A 79 -6.67 -11.11 -0.27
C VAL A 79 -6.32 -9.68 -0.69
N SER A 80 -6.99 -8.66 -0.16
CA SER A 80 -6.65 -7.27 -0.46
C SER A 80 -5.25 -6.90 0.04
N ASN A 81 -4.81 -7.48 1.17
CA ASN A 81 -3.47 -7.25 1.72
C ASN A 81 -2.36 -7.79 0.79
N CYS A 82 -2.65 -8.83 0.00
CA CYS A 82 -1.73 -9.32 -1.02
C CYS A 82 -1.43 -8.28 -2.12
N SER A 83 -2.30 -7.27 -2.34
CA SER A 83 -2.00 -6.18 -3.28
C SER A 83 -0.77 -5.36 -2.87
N GLY A 84 -0.39 -5.37 -1.59
CA GLY A 84 0.84 -4.76 -1.07
C GLY A 84 2.13 -5.34 -1.65
N ILE A 85 2.09 -6.49 -2.35
CA ILE A 85 3.25 -7.05 -3.05
C ILE A 85 3.80 -6.07 -4.09
N VAL A 86 2.94 -5.24 -4.71
CA VAL A 86 3.34 -4.23 -5.70
C VAL A 86 4.32 -3.24 -5.08
N TYR A 87 3.98 -2.71 -3.90
CA TYR A 87 4.86 -1.78 -3.18
C TYR A 87 6.11 -2.49 -2.64
N SER A 88 5.96 -3.72 -2.14
CA SER A 88 7.10 -4.50 -1.62
C SER A 88 8.14 -4.76 -2.70
N LEU A 89 7.75 -5.05 -3.92
CA LEU A 89 8.65 -5.21 -5.06
C LEU A 89 9.31 -3.89 -5.45
N ALA A 90 8.53 -2.79 -5.49
CA ALA A 90 9.07 -1.47 -5.78
C ALA A 90 10.12 -1.06 -4.74
N TYR A 91 9.84 -1.21 -3.44
CA TYR A 91 10.79 -0.90 -2.38
C TYR A 91 12.04 -1.78 -2.41
N ALA A 92 11.90 -3.08 -2.71
CA ALA A 92 13.03 -3.98 -2.86
C ALA A 92 13.93 -3.55 -4.03
N TYR A 93 13.33 -3.15 -5.15
CA TYR A 93 14.06 -2.64 -6.30
C TYR A 93 14.77 -1.31 -5.99
N TYR A 94 14.08 -0.36 -5.36
CA TYR A 94 14.68 0.92 -4.95
C TYR A 94 15.83 0.71 -3.97
N GLY A 95 15.65 -0.15 -2.97
CA GLY A 95 16.69 -0.46 -2.00
C GLY A 95 17.93 -1.07 -2.67
N HIS A 96 17.73 -1.99 -3.61
CA HIS A 96 18.82 -2.55 -4.40
C HIS A 96 19.54 -1.50 -5.25
N ALA A 97 18.79 -0.66 -5.96
CA ALA A 97 19.33 0.38 -6.83
C ALA A 97 20.13 1.43 -6.03
N LEU A 98 19.57 1.90 -4.91
CA LEU A 98 20.25 2.84 -4.02
C LEU A 98 21.50 2.23 -3.37
N GLY A 99 21.42 0.96 -2.94
CA GLY A 99 22.59 0.25 -2.40
C GLY A 99 23.73 0.18 -3.40
N ARG A 100 23.45 -0.20 -4.64
CA ARG A 100 24.47 -0.22 -5.71
C ARG A 100 25.04 1.17 -6.01
N PHE A 101 24.19 2.18 -6.05
CA PHE A 101 24.63 3.57 -6.27
C PHE A 101 25.55 4.04 -5.14
N ALA A 102 25.21 3.77 -3.89
CA ALA A 102 26.03 4.12 -2.72
C ALA A 102 27.37 3.42 -2.73
N LEU A 103 27.44 2.13 -3.07
CA LEU A 103 28.69 1.36 -3.19
C LEU A 103 29.56 1.87 -4.33
N ASN A 104 28.99 2.18 -5.49
CA ASN A 104 29.71 2.79 -6.61
C ASN A 104 30.30 4.16 -6.25
N SER A 105 29.52 4.98 -5.51
CA SER A 105 29.98 6.32 -5.07
C SER A 105 31.11 6.23 -4.05
N SER A 106 31.15 5.14 -3.27
CA SER A 106 32.20 4.89 -2.27
C SER A 106 33.48 4.24 -2.86
N GLY A 107 33.51 4.00 -4.17
CA GLY A 107 34.67 3.37 -4.86
C GLY A 107 34.88 1.87 -4.54
N MET A 108 33.97 1.26 -3.78
CA MET A 108 34.06 -0.14 -3.34
C MET A 108 33.71 -1.15 -4.45
N ASP A 109 32.92 -0.71 -5.45
CA ASP A 109 32.43 -1.57 -6.55
C ASP A 109 33.04 -1.19 -7.93
N SER A 110 34.22 -0.60 -7.94
CA SER A 110 34.88 -0.16 -9.19
C SER A 110 35.17 -1.28 -10.21
N MET A 111 35.06 -2.54 -9.82
CA MET A 111 35.34 -3.69 -10.69
C MET A 111 34.13 -4.21 -11.49
N ASN A 112 32.88 -3.77 -11.19
CA ASN A 112 31.68 -4.36 -11.84
C ASN A 112 30.70 -3.35 -12.41
N SER A 113 30.99 -2.05 -12.37
CA SER A 113 30.09 -1.01 -12.90
C SER A 113 30.32 -0.80 -14.39
N THR A 114 29.59 -1.53 -15.23
CA THR A 114 29.54 -1.20 -16.66
C THR A 114 28.62 0.03 -16.87
N PRO A 115 28.97 0.96 -17.79
CA PRO A 115 28.10 2.10 -18.13
C PRO A 115 26.67 1.67 -18.49
N LEU A 116 26.53 0.52 -19.13
CA LEU A 116 25.23 -0.07 -19.49
C LEU A 116 24.44 -0.50 -18.23
N GLY A 117 25.11 -1.08 -17.23
CA GLY A 117 24.46 -1.48 -15.97
C GLY A 117 23.91 -0.28 -15.19
N ASN A 118 24.68 0.82 -15.15
CA ASN A 118 24.22 2.06 -14.51
C ASN A 118 23.06 2.72 -15.28
N ALA A 119 23.10 2.71 -16.61
CA ALA A 119 21.97 3.19 -17.43
C ALA A 119 20.69 2.35 -17.20
N MET A 120 20.80 1.03 -17.14
CA MET A 120 19.66 0.15 -16.83
C MET A 120 19.09 0.38 -15.42
N LEU A 121 19.95 0.66 -14.42
CA LEU A 121 19.47 1.00 -13.08
C LEU A 121 18.67 2.30 -13.08
N VAL A 122 19.18 3.35 -13.72
CA VAL A 122 18.47 4.65 -13.82
C VAL A 122 17.16 4.50 -14.57
N LEU A 123 17.15 3.80 -15.70
CA LEU A 123 15.92 3.51 -16.45
C LEU A 123 14.91 2.72 -15.62
N GLY A 124 15.36 1.73 -14.86
CA GLY A 124 14.49 0.95 -13.98
C GLY A 124 13.89 1.79 -12.84
N ILE A 125 14.66 2.71 -12.24
CA ILE A 125 14.14 3.66 -11.24
C ILE A 125 13.06 4.54 -11.86
N ILE A 126 13.34 5.15 -13.03
CA ILE A 126 12.37 6.00 -13.73
C ILE A 126 11.11 5.22 -14.07
N ALA A 127 11.24 4.02 -14.64
CA ALA A 127 10.11 3.15 -14.99
C ALA A 127 9.28 2.77 -13.75
N SER A 128 9.93 2.47 -12.62
CA SER A 128 9.27 2.11 -11.37
C SER A 128 8.51 3.30 -10.76
N ILE A 129 9.11 4.51 -10.77
CA ILE A 129 8.41 5.74 -10.33
C ILE A 129 7.19 5.98 -11.23
N PHE A 130 7.36 5.88 -12.54
CA PHE A 130 6.27 6.09 -13.49
C PHE A 130 5.14 5.08 -13.28
N ALA A 131 5.45 3.79 -13.15
CA ALA A 131 4.47 2.75 -12.86
C ALA A 131 3.73 3.01 -11.54
N THR A 132 4.45 3.38 -10.46
CA THR A 132 3.86 3.72 -9.18
C THR A 132 2.88 4.90 -9.31
N VAL A 133 3.27 5.96 -10.01
CA VAL A 133 2.40 7.14 -10.25
C VAL A 133 1.17 6.75 -11.05
N LEU A 134 1.31 5.91 -12.09
CA LEU A 134 0.17 5.46 -12.89
C LEU A 134 -0.81 4.63 -12.07
N VAL A 135 -0.31 3.63 -11.32
CA VAL A 135 -1.15 2.78 -10.46
C VAL A 135 -1.86 3.63 -9.42
N THR A 136 -1.14 4.53 -8.74
CA THR A 136 -1.72 5.45 -7.75
C THR A 136 -2.84 6.31 -8.37
N ARG A 137 -2.58 6.96 -9.51
CA ARG A 137 -3.59 7.80 -10.19
C ARG A 137 -4.82 7.00 -10.63
N ALA A 138 -4.60 5.83 -11.21
CA ALA A 138 -5.69 4.96 -11.63
C ALA A 138 -6.54 4.48 -10.45
N SER A 139 -5.89 4.09 -9.34
CA SER A 139 -6.57 3.65 -8.12
C SER A 139 -7.33 4.80 -7.44
N MET A 140 -6.74 6.00 -7.36
CA MET A 140 -7.42 7.18 -6.82
C MET A 140 -8.65 7.54 -7.64
N LYS A 141 -8.53 7.57 -8.98
CA LYS A 141 -9.67 7.85 -9.85
C LYS A 141 -10.78 6.81 -9.68
N ALA A 142 -10.41 5.51 -9.73
CA ALA A 142 -11.38 4.43 -9.56
C ALA A 142 -12.04 4.45 -8.16
N LEU A 143 -11.32 4.89 -7.13
CA LEU A 143 -11.85 5.03 -5.78
C LEU A 143 -12.82 6.23 -5.70
N GLN A 144 -12.49 7.37 -6.28
CA GLN A 144 -13.37 8.53 -6.36
C GLN A 144 -14.68 8.19 -7.11
N ASP A 145 -14.59 7.48 -8.23
CA ASP A 145 -15.75 7.05 -9.00
C ASP A 145 -16.64 6.03 -8.23
N ALA A 146 -16.07 5.32 -7.25
CA ALA A 146 -16.76 4.30 -6.46
C ALA A 146 -17.33 4.81 -5.12
N ILE A 147 -16.89 5.98 -4.65
CA ILE A 147 -17.38 6.62 -3.43
C ILE A 147 -18.47 7.63 -3.83
N PRO A 148 -19.70 7.53 -3.27
CA PRO A 148 -20.74 8.50 -3.54
C PRO A 148 -20.30 9.89 -3.09
N GLU A 149 -20.39 10.88 -3.98
CA GLU A 149 -20.33 12.30 -3.61
C GLU A 149 -21.71 12.69 -3.08
N GLU A 150 -21.79 13.17 -1.84
CA GLU A 150 -22.97 13.87 -1.32
C GLU A 150 -22.96 15.33 -1.75
#